data_a25472fe08ea636ad34a46be2def6052
#
_entry.id   a25472fe08ea636ad34a46be2def6052
#
_cell.length_a   1.000
_cell.length_b   1.000
_cell.length_c   1.000
_cell.angle_alpha   90.00
_cell.angle_beta   90.00
_cell.angle_gamma   90.00
#
_symmetry.space_group_name_H-M   'P 1'
#
loop_
_entity.id
_entity.type
_entity.pdbx_description
1 polymer ?
#
loop_
_entity_poly.entity_id
_entity_poly.type
_entity_poly.pdbx_seq_one_letter_code
_entity_poly.pdbx_strand_id
1 'polypeptide(L)'
;MNIAYILISTPNDTFYEQTAISVMTLRKVMPDANVYILVDKDTKSTFKDKRTILEKYSVNIITVDVPEKFNNRDRSRFIKTSMNKYLPDNFIFIDSDTVICDKFDKIDSNIDIGMVLNRHMKVSESPVKEFLNNCAKNLGYHLSFEDKHFNSGMIVVNKSEKSDALFTLWHELWNESREKSNGTVFDQTSLNEANYRLNGVITEIDGIWNCQINRNCKCMPYIHDAKVLHTFTTKGVYAHDIAKPEIQKSVLEPEHPELDKILANPKAAFHDVYDLNTDFYSVEMSKTPAYVFLRGIYENNKKLFNFCNSIAKLLMKFSK
;
A
#
# COMPACT_ATOMS: atom_id res chain seq x y z
N MET A 1 8.65 19.54 8.80
CA MET A 1 7.60 18.82 8.03
C MET A 1 6.99 17.77 8.91
N ASN A 2 5.66 17.60 8.89
CA ASN A 2 4.97 16.60 9.70
C ASN A 2 4.72 15.34 8.84
N ILE A 3 5.19 14.20 9.31
CA ILE A 3 5.02 12.90 8.63
C ILE A 3 4.21 12.00 9.55
N ALA A 4 3.20 11.34 9.02
CA ALA A 4 2.28 10.51 9.80
C ALA A 4 2.27 9.07 9.30
N TYR A 5 2.21 8.14 10.22
CA TYR A 5 2.00 6.71 10.00
C TYR A 5 0.80 6.23 10.80
N ILE A 6 0.19 5.15 10.35
CA ILE A 6 -0.80 4.40 11.11
C ILE A 6 -0.26 2.99 11.32
N LEU A 7 -0.20 2.57 12.56
CA LEU A 7 0.30 1.26 12.92
C LEU A 7 -0.73 0.50 13.75
N ILE A 8 -1.28 -0.55 13.18
CA ILE A 8 -2.06 -1.58 13.86
C ILE A 8 -1.30 -2.89 13.71
N SER A 9 -0.77 -3.40 14.81
CA SER A 9 0.14 -4.56 14.80
C SER A 9 -0.11 -5.47 16.00
N THR A 10 0.17 -6.74 15.78
CA THR A 10 0.17 -7.80 16.80
C THR A 10 1.55 -8.41 16.91
N PRO A 11 1.85 -9.19 17.95
CA PRO A 11 3.13 -9.90 18.03
C PRO A 11 3.40 -10.90 16.89
N ASN A 12 2.38 -11.27 16.12
CA ASN A 12 2.45 -12.31 15.09
C ASN A 12 2.56 -11.79 13.66
N ASP A 13 2.50 -10.48 13.47
CA ASP A 13 2.68 -9.84 12.15
C ASP A 13 4.00 -9.04 12.09
N THR A 14 4.26 -8.38 10.98
CA THR A 14 5.47 -7.57 10.76
C THR A 14 5.19 -6.09 10.52
N PHE A 15 3.99 -5.59 10.83
CA PHE A 15 3.66 -4.18 10.58
C PHE A 15 4.46 -3.22 11.45
N TYR A 16 4.80 -3.62 12.68
CA TYR A 16 5.70 -2.85 13.54
C TYR A 16 7.08 -2.72 12.91
N GLU A 17 7.64 -3.82 12.44
CA GLU A 17 8.96 -3.90 11.81
C GLU A 17 8.99 -3.09 10.50
N GLN A 18 7.94 -3.17 9.70
CA GLN A 18 7.77 -2.34 8.48
C GLN A 18 7.79 -0.86 8.84
N THR A 19 6.99 -0.45 9.82
CA THR A 19 6.96 0.94 10.29
C THR A 19 8.33 1.39 10.80
N ALA A 20 9.04 0.55 11.55
CA ALA A 20 10.37 0.84 12.06
C ALA A 20 11.38 1.06 10.93
N ILE A 21 11.36 0.22 9.89
CA ILE A 21 12.21 0.38 8.70
C ILE A 21 11.86 1.67 7.97
N SER A 22 10.58 1.96 7.76
CA SER A 22 10.16 3.18 7.06
C SER A 22 10.61 4.43 7.84
N VAL A 23 10.41 4.47 9.16
CA VAL A 23 10.88 5.58 10.01
C VAL A 23 12.40 5.68 10.02
N MET A 24 13.13 4.56 10.09
CA MET A 24 14.58 4.54 10.04
C MET A 24 15.11 5.16 8.74
N THR A 25 14.52 4.79 7.60
CA THR A 25 14.90 5.35 6.30
C THR A 25 14.51 6.83 6.17
N LEU A 26 13.38 7.23 6.72
CA LEU A 26 12.97 8.63 6.80
C LEU A 26 13.98 9.46 7.60
N ARG A 27 14.40 8.99 8.77
CA ARG A 27 15.37 9.69 9.62
C ARG A 27 16.73 9.87 8.95
N LYS A 28 17.13 8.94 8.08
CA LYS A 28 18.37 9.01 7.33
C LYS A 28 18.38 10.18 6.33
N VAL A 29 17.25 10.48 5.70
CA VAL A 29 17.15 11.53 4.67
C VAL A 29 16.50 12.82 5.19
N MET A 30 15.70 12.75 6.24
CA MET A 30 14.97 13.86 6.86
C MET A 30 15.04 13.78 8.40
N PRO A 31 16.23 14.02 9.01
CA PRO A 31 16.42 13.88 10.46
C PRO A 31 15.50 14.78 11.29
N ASP A 32 15.16 15.96 10.79
CA ASP A 32 14.39 16.99 11.51
C ASP A 32 12.86 16.90 11.27
N ALA A 33 12.37 15.87 10.59
CA ALA A 33 10.94 15.70 10.37
C ALA A 33 10.22 15.40 11.69
N ASN A 34 9.05 16.01 11.94
CA ASN A 34 8.18 15.61 13.03
C ASN A 34 7.43 14.34 12.63
N VAL A 35 7.68 13.25 13.31
CA VAL A 35 7.05 11.95 12.99
C VAL A 35 5.97 11.64 14.01
N TYR A 36 4.77 11.33 13.50
CA TYR A 36 3.60 10.93 14.28
C TYR A 36 3.22 9.50 13.90
N ILE A 37 2.95 8.67 14.90
CA ILE A 37 2.47 7.30 14.68
C ILE A 37 1.17 7.14 15.44
N LEU A 38 0.07 6.96 14.71
CA LEU A 38 -1.24 6.71 15.28
C LEU A 38 -1.41 5.21 15.50
N VAL A 39 -1.76 4.82 16.70
CA VAL A 39 -1.93 3.43 17.14
C VAL A 39 -3.21 3.27 17.94
N ASP A 40 -3.73 2.06 18.07
CA ASP A 40 -4.72 1.75 19.08
C ASP A 40 -4.07 1.27 20.40
N LYS A 41 -4.88 1.07 21.44
CA LYS A 41 -4.41 0.61 22.76
C LYS A 41 -3.75 -0.76 22.69
N ASP A 42 -4.32 -1.68 21.91
CA ASP A 42 -3.81 -3.05 21.77
C ASP A 42 -2.43 -3.05 21.11
N THR A 43 -2.27 -2.33 20.01
CA THR A 43 -0.97 -2.14 19.34
C THR A 43 0.05 -1.50 20.28
N LYS A 44 -0.34 -0.41 20.99
CA LYS A 44 0.56 0.25 21.96
C LYS A 44 1.06 -0.71 23.04
N SER A 45 0.23 -1.64 23.48
CA SER A 45 0.60 -2.65 24.49
C SER A 45 1.68 -3.64 24.01
N THR A 46 1.90 -3.74 22.71
CA THR A 46 2.94 -4.60 22.11
C THR A 46 4.32 -3.94 22.04
N PHE A 47 4.43 -2.64 22.38
CA PHE A 47 5.70 -1.90 22.35
C PHE A 47 6.52 -2.22 23.59
N LYS A 48 7.10 -3.41 23.60
CA LYS A 48 7.94 -3.95 24.68
C LYS A 48 9.02 -4.85 24.09
N ASP A 49 9.99 -5.19 24.94
CA ASP A 49 11.11 -6.06 24.57
C ASP A 49 11.88 -5.50 23.36
N LYS A 50 11.97 -6.27 22.30
CA LYS A 50 12.63 -5.84 21.04
C LYS A 50 11.84 -4.77 20.28
N ARG A 51 10.51 -4.64 20.50
CA ARG A 51 9.65 -3.65 19.83
C ARG A 51 9.67 -2.27 20.51
N THR A 52 10.86 -1.80 20.88
CA THR A 52 11.10 -0.45 21.43
C THR A 52 11.95 0.41 20.50
N ILE A 53 12.35 -0.11 19.33
CA ILE A 53 13.25 0.58 18.40
C ILE A 53 12.70 1.93 17.90
N LEU A 54 11.38 2.06 17.78
CA LEU A 54 10.74 3.32 17.37
C LEU A 54 11.03 4.47 18.36
N GLU A 55 11.23 4.17 19.63
CA GLU A 55 11.56 5.16 20.65
C GLU A 55 12.91 5.85 20.37
N LYS A 56 13.84 5.13 19.72
CA LYS A 56 15.15 5.67 19.34
C LYS A 56 15.08 6.76 18.27
N TYR A 57 13.97 6.83 17.55
CA TYR A 57 13.79 7.73 16.40
C TYR A 57 12.98 8.99 16.73
N SER A 58 12.78 9.31 18.02
CA SER A 58 12.06 10.53 18.45
C SER A 58 10.70 10.70 17.76
N VAL A 59 9.87 9.65 17.81
CA VAL A 59 8.53 9.64 17.22
C VAL A 59 7.46 10.04 18.25
N ASN A 60 6.43 10.75 17.81
CA ASN A 60 5.25 11.09 18.62
C ASN A 60 4.20 9.99 18.45
N ILE A 61 3.96 9.18 19.48
CA ILE A 61 2.96 8.12 19.42
C ILE A 61 1.65 8.65 19.98
N ILE A 62 0.61 8.62 19.15
CA ILE A 62 -0.75 9.05 19.48
C ILE A 62 -1.63 7.81 19.56
N THR A 63 -2.21 7.57 20.73
CA THR A 63 -3.17 6.46 20.92
C THR A 63 -4.56 6.96 20.56
N VAL A 64 -5.22 6.24 19.64
CA VAL A 64 -6.57 6.54 19.16
C VAL A 64 -7.53 5.50 19.72
N ASP A 65 -8.65 5.96 20.28
CA ASP A 65 -9.71 5.08 20.71
C ASP A 65 -10.49 4.55 19.49
N VAL A 66 -10.51 3.24 19.35
CA VAL A 66 -11.21 2.54 18.27
C VAL A 66 -12.27 1.63 18.84
N PRO A 67 -13.39 1.37 18.13
CA PRO A 67 -14.44 0.46 18.61
C PRO A 67 -13.88 -0.95 18.86
N GLU A 68 -14.12 -1.52 20.04
CA GLU A 68 -13.61 -2.84 20.44
C GLU A 68 -14.00 -3.98 19.49
N LYS A 69 -15.18 -3.89 18.88
CA LYS A 69 -15.69 -4.87 17.92
C LYS A 69 -14.94 -4.91 16.59
N PHE A 70 -14.00 -3.97 16.34
CA PHE A 70 -13.29 -3.91 15.09
C PHE A 70 -12.13 -4.90 15.06
N ASN A 71 -11.98 -5.64 13.96
CA ASN A 71 -10.79 -6.41 13.68
C ASN A 71 -9.61 -5.48 13.31
N ASN A 72 -8.40 -6.01 13.21
CA ASN A 72 -7.20 -5.20 12.96
C ASN A 72 -7.27 -4.37 11.67
N ARG A 73 -7.90 -4.91 10.61
CA ARG A 73 -8.09 -4.17 9.36
C ARG A 73 -9.04 -2.99 9.56
N ASP A 74 -10.16 -3.22 10.22
CA ASP A 74 -11.14 -2.17 10.49
C ASP A 74 -10.55 -1.09 11.40
N ARG A 75 -9.77 -1.45 12.43
CA ARG A 75 -9.06 -0.51 13.31
C ARG A 75 -8.11 0.39 12.52
N SER A 76 -7.30 -0.21 11.64
CA SER A 76 -6.39 0.54 10.77
C SER A 76 -7.16 1.50 9.84
N ARG A 77 -8.24 1.06 9.22
CA ARG A 77 -9.06 1.89 8.32
C ARG A 77 -9.83 2.98 9.05
N PHE A 78 -10.34 2.70 10.25
CA PHE A 78 -10.98 3.68 11.10
C PHE A 78 -10.04 4.85 11.42
N ILE A 79 -8.81 4.54 11.85
CA ILE A 79 -7.81 5.56 12.12
C ILE A 79 -7.44 6.30 10.84
N LYS A 80 -7.22 5.57 9.73
CA LYS A 80 -6.80 6.16 8.44
C LYS A 80 -7.80 7.16 7.90
N THR A 81 -9.06 6.84 7.92
CA THR A 81 -10.12 7.71 7.40
C THR A 81 -10.44 8.91 8.31
N SER A 82 -9.97 8.88 9.57
CA SER A 82 -10.19 9.97 10.55
C SER A 82 -8.90 10.64 11.06
N MET A 83 -7.75 10.34 10.46
CA MET A 83 -6.44 10.76 10.98
C MET A 83 -6.26 12.29 11.05
N ASN A 84 -6.93 13.05 10.19
CA ASN A 84 -6.89 14.51 10.21
C ASN A 84 -7.37 15.13 11.53
N LYS A 85 -8.13 14.38 12.35
CA LYS A 85 -8.58 14.83 13.68
C LYS A 85 -7.50 14.76 14.75
N TYR A 86 -6.42 14.02 14.51
CA TYR A 86 -5.37 13.72 15.49
C TYR A 86 -4.01 14.31 15.12
N LEU A 87 -3.87 14.79 13.88
CA LEU A 87 -2.62 15.27 13.30
C LEU A 87 -2.59 16.80 13.19
N PRO A 88 -1.39 17.39 13.07
CA PRO A 88 -1.26 18.82 12.75
C PRO A 88 -1.95 19.18 11.42
N ASP A 89 -2.26 20.44 11.22
CA ASP A 89 -2.99 20.95 10.06
C ASP A 89 -2.40 20.53 8.70
N ASN A 90 -1.07 20.50 8.59
CA ASN A 90 -0.39 20.10 7.36
C ASN A 90 0.49 18.89 7.67
N PHE A 91 0.27 17.80 6.94
CA PHE A 91 1.02 16.57 7.11
C PHE A 91 1.11 15.74 5.83
N ILE A 92 2.05 14.81 5.80
CA ILE A 92 2.12 13.77 4.79
C ILE A 92 1.91 12.43 5.51
N PHE A 93 0.84 11.74 5.14
CA PHE A 93 0.63 10.35 5.57
C PHE A 93 1.38 9.39 4.66
N ILE A 94 1.98 8.35 5.24
CA ILE A 94 2.73 7.30 4.53
C ILE A 94 2.35 5.94 5.15
N ASP A 95 2.04 4.95 4.30
CA ASP A 95 1.80 3.57 4.75
C ASP A 95 3.10 2.93 5.29
N SER A 96 2.96 1.96 6.18
CA SER A 96 4.07 1.32 6.88
C SER A 96 5.00 0.49 5.98
N ASP A 97 4.48 -0.07 4.90
CA ASP A 97 5.21 -0.92 3.96
C ASP A 97 5.98 -0.11 2.90
N THR A 98 6.69 0.91 3.37
CA THR A 98 7.42 1.85 2.52
C THR A 98 8.90 1.97 2.90
N VAL A 99 9.72 2.39 1.93
CA VAL A 99 11.12 2.81 2.14
C VAL A 99 11.28 4.24 1.62
N ILE A 100 11.78 5.12 2.46
CA ILE A 100 12.02 6.51 2.09
C ILE A 100 13.41 6.61 1.46
N CYS A 101 13.47 7.00 0.19
CA CYS A 101 14.68 7.00 -0.61
C CYS A 101 15.32 8.37 -0.76
N ASP A 102 14.54 9.43 -0.64
CA ASP A 102 15.03 10.80 -0.82
C ASP A 102 14.21 11.78 0.03
N LYS A 103 14.77 12.97 0.26
CA LYS A 103 14.10 14.06 0.98
C LYS A 103 12.87 14.53 0.22
N PHE A 104 11.88 14.95 0.97
CA PHE A 104 10.68 15.58 0.42
C PHE A 104 10.96 17.05 0.19
N ASP A 105 10.82 17.50 -1.05
CA ASP A 105 10.82 18.93 -1.37
C ASP A 105 9.54 19.57 -0.81
N LYS A 106 9.50 20.88 -0.82
CA LYS A 106 8.26 21.58 -0.47
C LYS A 106 7.18 21.18 -1.46
N ILE A 107 6.15 20.56 -0.94
CA ILE A 107 4.93 20.30 -1.70
C ILE A 107 4.27 21.65 -1.97
N ASP A 108 3.76 21.80 -3.18
CA ASP A 108 3.04 23.02 -3.57
C ASP A 108 1.92 23.30 -2.55
N SER A 109 2.01 24.46 -1.90
CA SER A 109 1.02 24.89 -0.92
C SER A 109 -0.38 25.13 -1.51
N ASN A 110 -0.50 25.19 -2.85
CA ASN A 110 -1.78 25.31 -3.53
C ASN A 110 -2.53 23.98 -3.67
N ILE A 111 -1.90 22.86 -3.30
CA ILE A 111 -2.55 21.53 -3.29
C ILE A 111 -3.22 21.33 -1.94
N ASP A 112 -4.56 21.23 -1.92
CA ASP A 112 -5.30 20.87 -0.70
C ASP A 112 -5.01 19.41 -0.30
N ILE A 113 -5.12 18.48 -1.27
CA ILE A 113 -4.84 17.06 -1.10
C ILE A 113 -4.12 16.55 -2.33
N GLY A 114 -2.95 15.94 -2.13
CA GLY A 114 -2.15 15.33 -3.19
C GLY A 114 -2.06 13.81 -3.05
N MET A 115 -2.33 13.05 -4.12
CA MET A 115 -2.22 11.60 -4.13
C MET A 115 -1.75 11.09 -5.49
N VAL A 116 -1.15 9.89 -5.50
CA VAL A 116 -0.71 9.20 -6.72
C VAL A 116 -1.79 8.23 -7.18
N LEU A 117 -1.92 8.07 -8.49
CA LEU A 117 -2.84 7.07 -9.08
C LEU A 117 -2.50 5.66 -8.59
N ASN A 118 -3.54 4.90 -8.28
CA ASN A 118 -3.38 3.50 -7.90
C ASN A 118 -2.76 2.71 -9.06
N ARG A 119 -1.65 2.02 -8.76
CA ARG A 119 -0.85 1.28 -9.75
C ARG A 119 -0.28 2.14 -10.89
N HIS A 120 -0.17 3.46 -10.71
CA HIS A 120 0.31 4.43 -11.72
C HIS A 120 -0.47 4.33 -13.04
N MET A 121 -1.77 4.07 -13.00
CA MET A 121 -2.58 3.90 -14.19
C MET A 121 -4.04 4.34 -13.98
N LYS A 122 -4.70 4.66 -15.07
CA LYS A 122 -6.16 4.90 -15.08
C LYS A 122 -6.92 3.60 -14.81
N VAL A 123 -8.19 3.70 -14.42
CA VAL A 123 -9.05 2.53 -14.20
C VAL A 123 -9.18 1.68 -15.46
N SER A 124 -9.32 2.29 -16.65
CA SER A 124 -9.41 1.60 -17.94
C SER A 124 -8.23 0.67 -18.24
N GLU A 125 -7.03 1.05 -17.79
CA GLU A 125 -5.80 0.29 -17.97
C GLU A 125 -5.57 -0.75 -16.87
N SER A 126 -6.31 -0.66 -15.76
CA SER A 126 -6.06 -1.48 -14.59
C SER A 126 -6.42 -2.96 -14.82
N PRO A 127 -5.51 -3.90 -14.52
CA PRO A 127 -5.82 -5.33 -14.59
C PRO A 127 -6.89 -5.78 -13.57
N VAL A 128 -7.22 -4.93 -12.62
CA VAL A 128 -8.25 -5.18 -11.60
C VAL A 128 -9.50 -4.30 -11.79
N LYS A 129 -9.69 -3.71 -12.96
CA LYS A 129 -10.82 -2.80 -13.25
C LYS A 129 -12.19 -3.43 -12.97
N GLU A 130 -12.37 -4.70 -13.35
CA GLU A 130 -13.64 -5.41 -13.09
C GLU A 130 -13.88 -5.63 -11.59
N PHE A 131 -12.82 -5.92 -10.84
CA PHE A 131 -12.90 -6.02 -9.39
C PHE A 131 -13.29 -4.67 -8.75
N LEU A 132 -12.66 -3.57 -9.17
CA LEU A 132 -12.98 -2.22 -8.70
C LEU A 132 -14.43 -1.85 -9.03
N ASN A 133 -14.87 -2.15 -10.25
CA ASN A 133 -16.24 -1.93 -10.71
C ASN A 133 -17.26 -2.71 -9.85
N ASN A 134 -16.99 -3.98 -9.59
CA ASN A 134 -17.86 -4.80 -8.74
C ASN A 134 -17.91 -4.28 -7.30
N CYS A 135 -16.78 -3.83 -6.73
CA CYS A 135 -16.76 -3.21 -5.41
C CYS A 135 -17.62 -1.95 -5.36
N ALA A 136 -17.47 -1.05 -6.34
CA ALA A 136 -18.26 0.18 -6.42
C ALA A 136 -19.75 -0.13 -6.61
N LYS A 137 -20.09 -1.00 -7.55
CA LYS A 137 -21.49 -1.41 -7.83
C LYS A 137 -22.18 -2.00 -6.59
N ASN A 138 -21.50 -2.87 -5.86
CA ASN A 138 -22.07 -3.49 -4.67
C ASN A 138 -22.36 -2.48 -3.54
N LEU A 139 -21.66 -1.37 -3.51
CA LEU A 139 -21.84 -0.29 -2.56
C LEU A 139 -22.79 0.80 -3.06
N GLY A 140 -23.16 0.78 -4.35
CA GLY A 140 -23.92 1.86 -5.00
C GLY A 140 -23.06 3.11 -5.21
N TYR A 141 -21.74 2.94 -5.38
CA TYR A 141 -20.78 4.01 -5.62
C TYR A 141 -20.51 4.20 -7.10
N HIS A 142 -20.06 5.41 -7.44
CA HIS A 142 -19.65 5.72 -8.81
C HIS A 142 -18.27 5.13 -9.12
N LEU A 143 -18.13 4.55 -10.30
CA LEU A 143 -16.84 4.25 -10.91
C LEU A 143 -17.00 4.22 -12.43
N SER A 144 -16.30 5.10 -13.11
CA SER A 144 -16.11 5.03 -14.56
C SER A 144 -14.72 4.48 -14.88
N PHE A 145 -14.57 3.75 -15.99
CA PHE A 145 -13.26 3.29 -16.45
C PHE A 145 -12.35 4.44 -16.90
N GLU A 146 -12.91 5.61 -17.17
CA GLU A 146 -12.15 6.83 -17.47
C GLU A 146 -11.70 7.57 -16.21
N ASP A 147 -12.19 7.17 -15.01
CA ASP A 147 -11.89 7.85 -13.76
C ASP A 147 -10.47 7.57 -13.28
N LYS A 148 -9.95 8.54 -12.56
CA LYS A 148 -8.76 8.39 -11.74
C LYS A 148 -9.13 7.64 -10.46
N HIS A 149 -8.36 6.62 -10.13
CA HIS A 149 -8.49 5.89 -8.87
C HIS A 149 -7.20 6.06 -8.08
N PHE A 150 -7.28 6.75 -6.95
CA PHE A 150 -6.11 7.11 -6.15
C PHE A 150 -5.70 6.02 -5.17
N ASN A 151 -4.39 5.90 -4.92
CA ASN A 151 -3.82 5.03 -3.92
C ASN A 151 -3.68 5.78 -2.59
N SER A 152 -4.23 5.23 -1.51
CA SER A 152 -4.20 5.84 -0.18
C SER A 152 -2.92 5.58 0.62
N GLY A 153 -1.88 5.00 0.01
CA GLY A 153 -0.61 4.68 0.70
C GLY A 153 0.30 5.88 0.94
N MET A 154 0.06 6.97 0.25
CA MET A 154 0.65 8.27 0.56
C MET A 154 -0.37 9.37 0.28
N ILE A 155 -0.55 10.28 1.23
CA ILE A 155 -1.50 11.39 1.15
C ILE A 155 -0.80 12.65 1.65
N VAL A 156 -0.70 13.63 0.78
CA VAL A 156 -0.30 14.99 1.13
C VAL A 156 -1.54 15.75 1.54
N VAL A 157 -1.50 16.40 2.69
CA VAL A 157 -2.62 17.16 3.23
C VAL A 157 -2.16 18.56 3.62
N ASN A 158 -2.74 19.57 2.99
CA ASN A 158 -2.73 20.94 3.45
C ASN A 158 -4.14 21.27 3.98
N LYS A 159 -4.20 21.85 5.17
CA LYS A 159 -5.47 22.15 5.84
C LYS A 159 -6.29 23.13 5.03
N SER A 160 -7.50 22.74 4.71
CA SER A 160 -8.49 23.55 4.00
C SER A 160 -9.89 22.98 4.22
N GLU A 161 -10.91 23.74 3.85
CA GLU A 161 -12.31 23.26 3.85
C GLU A 161 -12.48 22.00 2.99
N LYS A 162 -11.74 21.91 1.86
CA LYS A 162 -11.80 20.76 0.97
C LYS A 162 -11.16 19.52 1.58
N SER A 163 -10.01 19.67 2.26
CA SER A 163 -9.37 18.55 2.94
C SER A 163 -10.23 18.01 4.09
N ASP A 164 -10.85 18.89 4.87
CA ASP A 164 -11.76 18.50 5.94
C ASP A 164 -13.02 17.81 5.40
N ALA A 165 -13.60 18.35 4.34
CA ALA A 165 -14.76 17.74 3.69
C ALA A 165 -14.44 16.34 3.15
N LEU A 166 -13.26 16.16 2.52
CA LEU A 166 -12.84 14.84 2.03
C LEU A 166 -12.71 13.83 3.16
N PHE A 167 -11.99 14.15 4.23
CA PHE A 167 -11.82 13.21 5.35
C PHE A 167 -13.14 12.88 6.04
N THR A 168 -14.01 13.88 6.22
CA THR A 168 -15.34 13.68 6.80
C THR A 168 -16.15 12.70 5.96
N LEU A 169 -16.29 12.99 4.67
CA LEU A 169 -17.09 12.16 3.76
C LEU A 169 -16.45 10.77 3.54
N TRP A 170 -15.10 10.69 3.45
CA TRP A 170 -14.41 9.41 3.35
C TRP A 170 -14.67 8.51 4.55
N HIS A 171 -14.62 9.07 5.76
CA HIS A 171 -14.89 8.34 6.99
C HIS A 171 -16.36 7.85 7.06
N GLU A 172 -17.31 8.70 6.69
CA GLU A 172 -18.73 8.34 6.63
C GLU A 172 -18.98 7.20 5.64
N LEU A 173 -18.52 7.36 4.39
CA LEU A 173 -18.70 6.36 3.34
C LEU A 173 -17.99 5.04 3.67
N TRP A 174 -16.82 5.09 4.30
CA TRP A 174 -16.15 3.88 4.75
C TRP A 174 -16.95 3.15 5.81
N ASN A 175 -17.51 3.85 6.81
CA ASN A 175 -18.37 3.25 7.83
C ASN A 175 -19.62 2.63 7.20
N GLU A 176 -20.32 3.34 6.31
CA GLU A 176 -21.49 2.81 5.59
C GLU A 176 -21.14 1.55 4.79
N SER A 177 -20.02 1.58 4.07
CA SER A 177 -19.58 0.46 3.25
C SER A 177 -19.27 -0.77 4.10
N ARG A 178 -18.68 -0.56 5.28
CA ARG A 178 -18.40 -1.60 6.25
C ARG A 178 -19.68 -2.27 6.76
N GLU A 179 -20.71 -1.51 7.05
CA GLU A 179 -22.00 -2.03 7.49
C GLU A 179 -22.71 -2.84 6.38
N LYS A 180 -22.67 -2.34 5.13
CA LYS A 180 -23.28 -3.01 3.97
C LYS A 180 -22.58 -4.31 3.57
N SER A 181 -21.27 -4.44 3.82
CA SER A 181 -20.44 -5.54 3.28
C SER A 181 -20.07 -6.61 4.30
N ASN A 182 -20.70 -6.66 5.49
CA ASN A 182 -20.31 -7.57 6.57
C ASN A 182 -18.79 -7.58 6.88
N GLY A 183 -18.15 -6.41 6.81
CA GLY A 183 -16.80 -6.20 7.31
C GLY A 183 -15.63 -6.30 6.31
N THR A 184 -15.88 -6.50 5.02
CA THR A 184 -14.77 -6.57 4.04
C THR A 184 -14.80 -5.37 3.11
N VAL A 185 -14.26 -4.23 3.55
CA VAL A 185 -14.27 -3.02 2.73
C VAL A 185 -12.88 -2.46 2.56
N PHE A 186 -12.57 -2.10 1.31
CA PHE A 186 -11.36 -1.35 0.97
C PHE A 186 -11.62 0.15 1.19
N ASP A 187 -10.78 0.79 1.97
CA ASP A 187 -10.83 2.23 2.22
C ASP A 187 -10.69 3.07 0.94
N GLN A 188 -9.96 2.59 -0.06
CA GLN A 188 -9.76 3.29 -1.33
C GLN A 188 -11.05 3.44 -2.15
N THR A 189 -11.97 2.46 -2.11
CA THR A 189 -13.25 2.57 -2.83
C THR A 189 -14.07 3.73 -2.27
N SER A 190 -14.15 3.84 -0.94
CA SER A 190 -14.85 4.95 -0.27
C SER A 190 -14.15 6.28 -0.45
N LEU A 191 -12.81 6.30 -0.50
CA LEU A 191 -12.01 7.50 -0.80
C LEU A 191 -12.34 8.06 -2.18
N ASN A 192 -12.35 7.19 -3.19
CA ASN A 192 -12.59 7.63 -4.56
C ASN A 192 -14.04 8.06 -4.77
N GLU A 193 -15.00 7.44 -4.08
CA GLU A 193 -16.38 7.92 -4.04
C GLU A 193 -16.50 9.29 -3.37
N ALA A 194 -15.81 9.51 -2.23
CA ALA A 194 -15.79 10.82 -1.58
C ALA A 194 -15.22 11.90 -2.51
N ASN A 195 -14.12 11.60 -3.19
CA ASN A 195 -13.52 12.51 -4.17
C ASN A 195 -14.49 12.82 -5.33
N TYR A 196 -15.20 11.83 -5.85
CA TYR A 196 -16.20 12.01 -6.89
C TYR A 196 -17.34 12.92 -6.42
N ARG A 197 -17.93 12.68 -5.23
CA ARG A 197 -19.03 13.50 -4.68
C ARG A 197 -18.63 14.94 -4.39
N LEU A 198 -17.34 15.17 -4.14
CA LEU A 198 -16.77 16.51 -3.93
C LEU A 198 -16.21 17.15 -5.22
N ASN A 199 -16.60 16.64 -6.40
CA ASN A 199 -16.18 17.13 -7.71
C ASN A 199 -14.66 17.15 -7.94
N GLY A 200 -13.93 16.17 -7.38
CA GLY A 200 -12.53 15.96 -7.65
C GLY A 200 -11.59 16.91 -6.88
N VAL A 201 -11.62 16.86 -5.56
CA VAL A 201 -10.76 17.68 -4.69
C VAL A 201 -9.33 17.16 -4.57
N ILE A 202 -9.07 15.90 -4.97
CA ILE A 202 -7.74 15.31 -4.94
C ILE A 202 -6.96 15.73 -6.18
N THR A 203 -5.80 16.32 -5.96
CA THR A 203 -4.82 16.63 -7.01
C THR A 203 -3.91 15.42 -7.24
N GLU A 204 -3.79 14.97 -8.49
CA GLU A 204 -2.80 13.95 -8.85
C GLU A 204 -1.39 14.54 -8.74
N ILE A 205 -0.53 13.85 -7.99
CA ILE A 205 0.90 14.17 -7.88
C ILE A 205 1.74 13.10 -8.57
N ASP A 206 3.01 13.44 -8.87
CA ASP A 206 3.93 12.56 -9.58
C ASP A 206 4.14 11.22 -8.87
N GLY A 207 4.25 10.15 -9.66
CA GLY A 207 4.44 8.78 -9.18
C GLY A 207 5.69 8.55 -8.32
N ILE A 208 6.69 9.43 -8.40
CA ILE A 208 7.89 9.37 -7.54
C ILE A 208 7.56 9.50 -6.05
N TRP A 209 6.47 10.16 -5.70
CA TRP A 209 6.03 10.36 -4.32
C TRP A 209 5.48 9.09 -3.67
N ASN A 210 4.96 8.16 -4.46
CA ASN A 210 4.43 6.88 -4.00
C ASN A 210 4.67 5.84 -5.10
N CYS A 211 5.94 5.50 -5.32
CA CYS A 211 6.35 4.53 -6.33
C CYS A 211 5.94 3.12 -5.90
N GLN A 212 4.79 2.69 -6.40
CA GLN A 212 4.13 1.44 -6.01
C GLN A 212 4.78 0.25 -6.71
N ILE A 213 5.56 -0.52 -5.98
CA ILE A 213 6.25 -1.72 -6.47
C ILE A 213 5.35 -2.93 -6.29
N ASN A 214 4.64 -3.29 -7.35
CA ASN A 214 3.68 -4.39 -7.34
C ASN A 214 3.62 -5.05 -8.73
N ARG A 215 3.13 -6.29 -8.78
CA ARG A 215 2.75 -6.94 -10.04
C ARG A 215 1.74 -6.07 -10.80
N ASN A 216 1.93 -5.94 -12.11
CA ASN A 216 1.08 -5.12 -12.97
C ASN A 216 1.05 -3.63 -12.59
N CYS A 217 2.13 -3.14 -11.97
CA CYS A 217 2.31 -1.75 -11.64
C CYS A 217 3.24 -1.08 -12.67
N LYS A 218 2.86 0.08 -13.16
CA LYS A 218 3.69 0.88 -14.07
C LYS A 218 4.68 1.76 -13.28
N CYS A 219 5.48 1.15 -12.41
CA CYS A 219 6.42 1.87 -11.52
C CYS A 219 7.76 2.24 -12.19
N MET A 220 8.14 1.57 -13.26
CA MET A 220 9.47 1.71 -13.88
C MET A 220 9.86 3.15 -14.24
N PRO A 221 8.97 4.01 -14.77
CA PRO A 221 9.32 5.40 -15.05
C PRO A 221 9.67 6.22 -13.80
N TYR A 222 9.21 5.80 -12.63
CA TYR A 222 9.33 6.55 -11.38
C TYR A 222 10.44 6.05 -10.46
N ILE A 223 10.91 4.80 -10.63
CA ILE A 223 11.77 4.13 -9.64
C ILE A 223 13.12 4.83 -9.45
N HIS A 224 13.71 5.36 -10.54
CA HIS A 224 14.98 6.06 -10.48
C HIS A 224 14.91 7.28 -9.55
N ASP A 225 13.86 8.09 -9.67
CA ASP A 225 13.69 9.33 -8.92
C ASP A 225 12.74 9.18 -7.72
N ALA A 226 12.35 7.94 -7.40
CA ALA A 226 11.42 7.66 -6.32
C ALA A 226 11.89 8.27 -5.00
N LYS A 227 11.00 9.03 -4.36
CA LYS A 227 11.14 9.54 -3.00
C LYS A 227 10.66 8.51 -1.99
N VAL A 228 9.59 7.82 -2.31
CA VAL A 228 9.01 6.73 -1.52
C VAL A 228 8.84 5.50 -2.41
N LEU A 229 9.46 4.39 -2.03
CA LEU A 229 9.15 3.07 -2.57
C LEU A 229 8.06 2.45 -1.69
N HIS A 230 6.93 2.11 -2.27
CA HIS A 230 5.83 1.46 -1.59
C HIS A 230 5.79 0.00 -2.02
N THR A 231 6.13 -0.91 -1.10
CA THR A 231 6.38 -2.31 -1.40
C THR A 231 5.16 -3.15 -1.04
N PHE A 232 4.68 -3.94 -2.00
CA PHE A 232 3.53 -4.81 -1.79
C PHE A 232 3.95 -6.28 -1.77
N THR A 233 3.29 -7.05 -0.93
CA THR A 233 3.37 -8.51 -0.96
C THR A 233 2.11 -9.08 -1.60
N THR A 234 2.25 -9.84 -2.68
CA THR A 234 1.13 -10.50 -3.34
C THR A 234 1.30 -12.01 -3.27
N LYS A 235 0.53 -12.67 -2.41
CA LYS A 235 0.47 -14.15 -2.30
C LYS A 235 1.87 -14.81 -2.16
N GLY A 236 2.76 -14.21 -1.35
CA GLY A 236 4.12 -14.73 -1.12
C GLY A 236 5.12 -14.42 -2.24
N VAL A 237 4.74 -13.64 -3.23
CA VAL A 237 5.66 -13.10 -4.23
C VAL A 237 6.10 -11.71 -3.80
N TYR A 238 7.39 -11.55 -3.59
CA TYR A 238 8.01 -10.32 -3.14
C TYR A 238 8.65 -9.61 -4.34
N ALA A 239 8.08 -8.49 -4.74
CA ALA A 239 8.65 -7.67 -5.82
C ALA A 239 9.85 -6.84 -5.35
N HIS A 240 10.07 -6.75 -4.05
CA HIS A 240 11.21 -6.09 -3.43
C HIS A 240 11.68 -6.88 -2.21
N ASP A 241 12.99 -6.98 -2.00
CA ASP A 241 13.58 -7.78 -0.91
C ASP A 241 13.11 -7.34 0.48
N ILE A 242 12.87 -6.05 0.68
CA ILE A 242 12.37 -5.50 1.95
C ILE A 242 11.00 -6.06 2.37
N ALA A 243 10.22 -6.59 1.42
CA ALA A 243 8.91 -7.15 1.71
C ALA A 243 8.98 -8.58 2.32
N LYS A 244 10.16 -9.19 2.36
CA LYS A 244 10.38 -10.51 2.96
C LYS A 244 10.28 -10.43 4.49
N PRO A 245 9.45 -11.27 5.15
CA PRO A 245 9.25 -11.18 6.60
C PRO A 245 10.54 -11.36 7.42
N GLU A 246 11.46 -12.20 6.98
CA GLU A 246 12.77 -12.41 7.63
C GLU A 246 13.62 -11.13 7.60
N ILE A 247 13.61 -10.40 6.48
CA ILE A 247 14.31 -9.12 6.35
C ILE A 247 13.67 -8.08 7.26
N GLN A 248 12.34 -7.99 7.27
CA GLN A 248 11.62 -7.04 8.13
C GLN A 248 11.92 -7.30 9.61
N LYS A 249 11.84 -8.54 10.05
CA LYS A 249 12.11 -8.92 11.46
C LYS A 249 13.54 -8.63 11.90
N SER A 250 14.51 -8.64 10.97
CA SER A 250 15.91 -8.39 11.30
C SER A 250 16.15 -6.98 11.87
N VAL A 251 15.27 -6.00 11.61
CA VAL A 251 15.38 -4.65 12.16
C VAL A 251 15.36 -4.63 13.70
N LEU A 252 14.81 -5.67 14.33
CA LEU A 252 14.77 -5.81 15.78
C LEU A 252 16.08 -6.37 16.39
N GLU A 253 16.99 -6.85 15.55
CA GLU A 253 18.27 -7.39 16.01
C GLU A 253 19.33 -6.27 16.10
N PRO A 254 20.36 -6.43 16.97
CA PRO A 254 21.42 -5.43 17.09
C PRO A 254 22.23 -5.24 15.80
N GLU A 255 22.39 -6.30 15.02
CA GLU A 255 23.06 -6.30 13.74
C GLU A 255 22.13 -6.89 12.66
N HIS A 256 21.99 -6.20 11.54
CA HIS A 256 21.10 -6.59 10.45
C HIS A 256 21.76 -6.33 9.07
N PRO A 257 22.89 -6.99 8.77
CA PRO A 257 23.75 -6.66 7.61
C PRO A 257 23.02 -6.82 6.26
N GLU A 258 22.10 -7.76 6.15
CA GLU A 258 21.30 -7.94 4.93
C GLU A 258 20.31 -6.79 4.73
N LEU A 259 19.62 -6.37 5.78
CA LEU A 259 18.76 -5.19 5.75
C LEU A 259 19.58 -3.93 5.41
N ASP A 260 20.73 -3.73 6.05
CA ASP A 260 21.61 -2.60 5.77
C ASP A 260 22.07 -2.55 4.31
N LYS A 261 22.42 -3.71 3.74
CA LYS A 261 22.77 -3.82 2.33
C LYS A 261 21.62 -3.40 1.41
N ILE A 262 20.40 -3.84 1.71
CA ILE A 262 19.19 -3.45 0.96
C ILE A 262 18.97 -1.94 1.09
N LEU A 263 19.06 -1.39 2.30
CA LEU A 263 18.81 0.03 2.57
C LEU A 263 19.94 0.97 2.10
N ALA A 264 21.11 0.43 1.80
CA ALA A 264 22.19 1.20 1.14
C ALA A 264 21.83 1.56 -0.31
N ASN A 265 21.05 0.71 -0.99
CA ASN A 265 20.54 0.98 -2.34
C ASN A 265 19.17 0.30 -2.55
N PRO A 266 18.10 0.84 -1.95
CA PRO A 266 16.80 0.20 -1.97
C PRO A 266 16.22 0.08 -3.38
N LYS A 267 16.55 0.99 -4.29
CA LYS A 267 16.07 0.96 -5.68
C LYS A 267 16.67 -0.21 -6.47
N ALA A 268 17.85 -0.73 -6.08
CA ALA A 268 18.45 -1.91 -6.70
C ALA A 268 17.92 -3.24 -6.13
N ALA A 269 17.21 -3.22 -5.02
CA ALA A 269 16.60 -4.41 -4.41
C ALA A 269 15.19 -4.71 -4.98
N PHE A 270 14.75 -3.91 -5.93
CA PHE A 270 13.53 -4.16 -6.69
C PHE A 270 13.77 -5.26 -7.73
N HIS A 271 12.86 -6.23 -7.76
CA HIS A 271 12.84 -7.31 -8.73
C HIS A 271 11.54 -7.22 -9.52
N ASP A 272 11.62 -6.93 -10.80
CA ASP A 272 10.49 -7.20 -11.66
C ASP A 272 10.37 -8.73 -11.82
N VAL A 273 9.32 -9.27 -11.23
CA VAL A 273 9.04 -10.71 -11.27
C VAL A 273 8.82 -11.19 -12.71
N TYR A 274 8.48 -10.29 -13.64
CA TYR A 274 8.39 -10.61 -15.06
C TYR A 274 9.77 -10.62 -15.72
N ASP A 275 10.66 -9.70 -15.41
CA ASP A 275 12.00 -9.63 -16.01
C ASP A 275 12.89 -10.80 -15.60
N LEU A 276 12.70 -11.33 -14.38
CA LEU A 276 13.44 -12.50 -13.90
C LEU A 276 13.05 -13.82 -14.57
N ASN A 277 11.88 -13.90 -15.22
CA ASN A 277 11.33 -15.12 -15.81
C ASN A 277 10.89 -14.97 -17.27
N THR A 278 11.12 -13.84 -17.92
CA THR A 278 10.64 -13.61 -19.27
C THR A 278 11.76 -13.77 -20.29
N ASP A 279 12.08 -15.02 -20.59
CA ASP A 279 12.64 -15.31 -21.90
C ASP A 279 11.61 -15.00 -23.00
N PHE A 280 12.09 -14.83 -24.22
CA PHE A 280 11.26 -14.51 -25.38
C PHE A 280 10.06 -15.48 -25.54
N TYR A 281 10.28 -16.78 -25.34
CA TYR A 281 9.24 -17.78 -25.49
C TYR A 281 8.15 -17.71 -24.41
N SER A 282 8.50 -17.37 -23.17
CA SER A 282 7.54 -17.15 -22.09
C SER A 282 6.65 -15.95 -22.38
N VAL A 283 7.19 -14.86 -22.93
CA VAL A 283 6.41 -13.69 -23.36
C VAL A 283 5.46 -14.06 -24.48
N GLU A 284 5.94 -14.76 -25.52
CA GLU A 284 5.08 -15.21 -26.61
C GLU A 284 3.99 -16.16 -26.14
N MET A 285 4.33 -17.11 -25.27
CA MET A 285 3.36 -18.04 -24.70
C MET A 285 2.29 -17.30 -23.88
N SER A 286 2.66 -16.26 -23.14
CA SER A 286 1.70 -15.49 -22.33
C SER A 286 0.62 -14.78 -23.16
N LYS A 287 0.85 -14.55 -24.44
CA LYS A 287 -0.11 -13.97 -25.40
C LYS A 287 -1.07 -15.00 -25.98
N THR A 288 -0.82 -16.29 -25.76
CA THR A 288 -1.65 -17.36 -26.36
C THR A 288 -2.97 -17.54 -25.62
N PRO A 289 -4.06 -17.94 -26.34
CA PRO A 289 -5.34 -18.30 -25.71
C PRO A 289 -5.21 -19.39 -24.66
N ALA A 290 -4.28 -20.35 -24.84
CA ALA A 290 -4.02 -21.43 -23.90
C ALA A 290 -3.51 -20.88 -22.55
N TYR A 291 -2.56 -19.95 -22.57
CA TYR A 291 -2.08 -19.30 -21.36
C TYR A 291 -3.18 -18.50 -20.66
N VAL A 292 -3.92 -17.70 -21.41
CA VAL A 292 -5.03 -16.88 -20.88
C VAL A 292 -6.08 -17.77 -20.22
N PHE A 293 -6.45 -18.87 -20.87
CA PHE A 293 -7.38 -19.86 -20.32
C PHE A 293 -6.84 -20.49 -19.01
N LEU A 294 -5.60 -21.00 -19.03
CA LEU A 294 -4.99 -21.63 -17.87
C LEU A 294 -4.87 -20.67 -16.71
N ARG A 295 -4.52 -19.41 -16.98
CA ARG A 295 -4.49 -18.36 -15.97
C ARG A 295 -5.88 -18.09 -15.37
N GLY A 296 -6.91 -17.96 -16.22
CA GLY A 296 -8.28 -17.74 -15.78
C GLY A 296 -8.80 -18.87 -14.88
N ILE A 297 -8.59 -20.13 -15.23
CA ILE A 297 -8.97 -21.24 -14.35
C ILE A 297 -8.09 -21.35 -13.09
N TYR A 298 -6.83 -20.95 -13.15
CA TYR A 298 -5.97 -20.88 -11.95
C TYR A 298 -6.52 -19.86 -10.94
N GLU A 299 -7.01 -18.74 -11.39
CA GLU A 299 -7.57 -17.69 -10.53
C GLU A 299 -8.96 -18.07 -9.98
N ASN A 300 -9.82 -18.66 -10.82
CA ASN A 300 -11.24 -18.80 -10.53
C ASN A 300 -11.70 -20.24 -10.25
N ASN A 301 -10.96 -21.27 -10.68
CA ASN A 301 -11.33 -22.67 -10.51
C ASN A 301 -10.12 -23.57 -10.28
N LYS A 302 -9.64 -23.61 -9.05
CA LYS A 302 -8.46 -24.43 -8.66
C LYS A 302 -8.61 -25.92 -8.95
N LYS A 303 -9.83 -26.49 -8.87
CA LYS A 303 -10.06 -27.92 -9.14
C LYS A 303 -9.82 -28.21 -10.61
N LEU A 304 -10.37 -27.41 -11.50
CA LEU A 304 -10.18 -27.54 -12.94
C LEU A 304 -8.71 -27.31 -13.33
N PHE A 305 -8.06 -26.30 -12.74
CA PHE A 305 -6.63 -26.06 -12.95
C PHE A 305 -5.79 -27.28 -12.56
N ASN A 306 -6.01 -27.85 -11.38
CA ASN A 306 -5.27 -29.03 -10.91
C ASN A 306 -5.47 -30.23 -11.81
N PHE A 307 -6.66 -30.44 -12.37
CA PHE A 307 -6.93 -31.47 -13.37
C PHE A 307 -6.11 -31.24 -14.64
N CYS A 308 -6.17 -30.03 -15.23
CA CYS A 308 -5.37 -29.68 -16.43
C CYS A 308 -3.86 -29.83 -16.18
N ASN A 309 -3.39 -29.41 -15.00
CA ASN A 309 -1.98 -29.54 -14.60
C ASN A 309 -1.53 -31.00 -14.46
N SER A 310 -2.42 -31.89 -14.04
CA SER A 310 -2.14 -33.33 -13.95
C SER A 310 -2.02 -33.97 -15.35
N ILE A 311 -2.88 -33.56 -16.29
CA ILE A 311 -2.76 -33.95 -17.69
C ILE A 311 -1.44 -33.47 -18.29
N ALA A 312 -1.09 -32.19 -18.07
CA ALA A 312 0.17 -31.61 -18.55
C ALA A 312 1.38 -32.39 -18.01
N LYS A 313 1.40 -32.74 -16.72
CA LYS A 313 2.45 -33.59 -16.12
C LYS A 313 2.56 -34.96 -16.76
N LEU A 314 1.44 -35.54 -17.16
CA LEU A 314 1.44 -36.84 -17.89
C LEU A 314 2.05 -36.68 -19.28
N LEU A 315 1.60 -35.67 -20.04
CA LEU A 315 2.09 -35.39 -21.39
C LEU A 315 3.59 -35.06 -21.41
N MET A 316 4.10 -34.32 -20.42
CA MET A 316 5.53 -34.03 -20.30
C MET A 316 6.42 -35.27 -20.14
N LYS A 317 5.88 -36.40 -19.71
CA LYS A 317 6.64 -37.66 -19.67
C LYS A 317 6.86 -38.27 -21.06
N PHE A 318 6.06 -37.90 -22.03
CA PHE A 318 6.13 -38.41 -23.42
C PHE A 318 6.79 -37.39 -24.38
N SER A 319 7.14 -36.18 -23.90
CA SER A 319 7.74 -35.14 -24.73
C SER A 319 9.27 -35.07 -24.60
N LYS A 320 9.90 -36.07 -23.93
CA LYS A 320 11.36 -36.20 -23.82
C LYS A 320 11.88 -37.24 -24.78
#